data_c2e27bb7a884d7f4b8a25ba6a8820acf
#
_entry.id   c2e27bb7a884d7f4b8a25ba6a8820acf
#
_cell.length_a   1.000
_cell.length_b   1.000
_cell.length_c   1.000
_cell.angle_alpha   90.00
_cell.angle_beta   90.00
_cell.angle_gamma   90.00
#
_symmetry.space_group_name_H-M   'P 1'
#
loop_
_entity.id
_entity.type
_entity.pdbx_description
1 polymer ?
#
loop_
_entity_poly.entity_id
_entity_poly.type
_entity_poly.pdbx_seq_one_letter_code
_entity_poly.pdbx_strand_id
1 'polypeptide(L)'
;MPDILMTRIDNRLVHGQVGVAWTTALQGVNLIDVAYDQAAADPMQQSLITATAKSSGCGIRFFTLDKTIAVIHKASASQHIFLVVRNPQSARKLVEGGVPIDKLCIGNMHVGFGKEVTGDVHVYMDEKDKDDLRAIRAKGVDVYIQIAPGDHKLDFEK
;
A
#
# COMPACT_ATOMS: atom_id res chain seq x y z
N MET A 1 -18.54 -6.02 4.65
CA MET A 1 -17.39 -5.75 3.73
C MET A 1 -16.41 -4.81 4.42
N PRO A 2 -15.12 -5.12 4.43
CA PRO A 2 -14.14 -4.18 4.94
C PRO A 2 -14.12 -2.92 4.06
N ASP A 3 -13.90 -1.77 4.68
CA ASP A 3 -13.83 -0.49 3.99
C ASP A 3 -12.36 -0.10 3.80
N ILE A 4 -11.80 -0.54 2.69
CA ILE A 4 -10.42 -0.20 2.30
C ILE A 4 -10.49 1.02 1.38
N LEU A 5 -10.16 2.18 1.94
CA LEU A 5 -10.24 3.44 1.21
C LEU A 5 -9.18 3.54 0.11
N MET A 6 -7.99 3.00 0.37
CA MET A 6 -6.90 2.95 -0.59
C MET A 6 -5.91 1.88 -0.20
N THR A 7 -5.32 1.23 -1.20
CA THR A 7 -4.13 0.40 -1.03
C THR A 7 -2.97 1.07 -1.77
N ARG A 8 -1.84 1.20 -1.09
CA ARG A 8 -0.68 1.91 -1.64
C ARG A 8 0.56 1.05 -1.57
N ILE A 9 1.29 1.01 -2.66
CA ILE A 9 2.63 0.41 -2.70
C ILE A 9 3.64 1.48 -2.31
N ASP A 10 4.36 1.24 -1.22
CA ASP A 10 5.47 2.08 -0.81
C ASP A 10 6.50 1.19 -0.10
N ASN A 11 7.67 1.01 -0.69
CA ASN A 11 8.68 0.13 -0.12
C ASN A 11 9.33 0.67 1.17
N ARG A 12 9.01 1.90 1.54
CA ARG A 12 9.38 2.46 2.84
C ARG A 12 8.25 2.33 3.85
N LEU A 13 7.11 1.78 3.42
CA LEU A 13 5.89 1.64 4.20
C LEU A 13 5.36 3.00 4.65
N VAL A 14 4.91 3.12 5.90
CA VAL A 14 4.42 4.40 6.42
C VAL A 14 5.61 5.18 6.96
N HIS A 15 5.92 6.33 6.34
CA HIS A 15 7.04 7.13 6.80
C HIS A 15 6.81 8.61 6.49
N GLY A 16 7.31 9.47 7.37
CA GLY A 16 7.34 10.92 7.19
C GLY A 16 6.01 11.56 6.81
N GLN A 17 6.12 12.68 6.13
CA GLN A 17 4.95 13.48 5.75
C GLN A 17 4.07 12.80 4.71
N VAL A 18 4.60 11.86 3.94
CA VAL A 18 3.82 11.18 2.90
C VAL A 18 2.67 10.38 3.54
N GLY A 19 2.96 9.65 4.62
CA GLY A 19 1.93 8.94 5.36
C GLY A 19 0.86 9.88 5.93
N VAL A 20 1.29 10.99 6.52
CA VAL A 20 0.38 12.00 7.08
C VAL A 20 -0.45 12.66 5.97
N ALA A 21 0.18 13.00 4.85
CA ALA A 21 -0.51 13.64 3.74
C ALA A 21 -1.62 12.74 3.18
N TRP A 22 -1.36 11.45 3.03
CA TRP A 22 -2.36 10.50 2.54
C TRP A 22 -3.49 10.27 3.53
N THR A 23 -3.20 10.14 4.81
CA THR A 23 -4.24 9.97 5.82
C THR A 23 -5.12 11.21 5.93
N THR A 24 -4.57 12.40 5.70
CA THR A 24 -5.33 13.65 5.67
C THR A 24 -6.20 13.74 4.42
N ALA A 25 -5.66 13.34 3.26
CA ALA A 25 -6.39 13.41 1.98
C ALA A 25 -7.50 12.37 1.88
N LEU A 26 -7.33 11.21 2.52
CA LEU A 26 -8.33 10.14 2.53
C LEU A 26 -9.31 10.40 3.66
N GLN A 27 -10.39 11.11 3.34
CA GLN A 27 -11.39 11.48 4.34
C GLN A 27 -11.99 10.26 5.02
N GLY A 28 -11.97 10.28 6.34
CA GLY A 28 -12.57 9.23 7.16
C GLY A 28 -11.65 8.09 7.51
N VAL A 29 -10.41 8.05 6.99
CA VAL A 29 -9.48 7.00 7.38
C VAL A 29 -9.18 7.06 8.87
N ASN A 30 -9.22 5.91 9.54
CA ASN A 30 -8.93 5.82 10.97
C ASN A 30 -8.01 4.66 11.34
N LEU A 31 -7.63 3.84 10.37
CA LEU A 31 -6.75 2.70 10.59
C LEU A 31 -5.78 2.55 9.44
N ILE A 32 -4.50 2.41 9.78
CA ILE A 32 -3.45 2.09 8.82
C ILE A 32 -3.08 0.62 9.02
N ASP A 33 -3.23 -0.17 7.99
CA ASP A 33 -2.80 -1.59 7.98
C ASP A 33 -1.52 -1.72 7.18
N VAL A 34 -0.46 -2.13 7.84
CA VAL A 34 0.82 -2.42 7.19
C VAL A 34 0.90 -3.93 6.98
N ALA A 35 0.75 -4.36 5.75
CA ALA A 35 0.80 -5.77 5.36
C ALA A 35 2.19 -6.11 4.84
N TYR A 36 3.07 -6.50 5.73
CA TYR A 36 4.46 -6.81 5.41
C TYR A 36 5.03 -7.75 6.47
N ASP A 37 5.44 -8.94 6.04
CA ASP A 37 5.85 -10.02 6.93
C ASP A 37 6.99 -9.62 7.87
N GLN A 38 8.02 -8.95 7.36
CA GLN A 38 9.16 -8.55 8.18
C GLN A 38 8.78 -7.51 9.24
N ALA A 39 7.94 -6.54 8.87
CA ALA A 39 7.46 -5.54 9.82
C ALA A 39 6.57 -6.17 10.90
N ALA A 40 5.77 -7.17 10.51
CA ALA A 40 4.91 -7.88 11.46
C ALA A 40 5.71 -8.67 12.49
N ALA A 41 6.97 -9.02 12.20
CA ALA A 41 7.86 -9.77 13.07
C ALA A 41 8.90 -8.90 13.79
N ASP A 42 8.94 -7.58 13.52
CA ASP A 42 10.01 -6.70 14.01
C ASP A 42 9.45 -5.58 14.91
N PRO A 43 9.50 -5.75 16.24
CA PRO A 43 8.98 -4.73 17.16
C PRO A 43 9.67 -3.37 17.02
N MET A 44 10.96 -3.33 16.68
CA MET A 44 11.66 -2.06 16.49
C MET A 44 11.13 -1.30 15.29
N GLN A 45 10.96 -1.98 14.16
CA GLN A 45 10.38 -1.36 12.97
C GLN A 45 8.95 -0.89 13.24
N GLN A 46 8.15 -1.68 13.95
CA GLN A 46 6.81 -1.30 14.35
C GLN A 46 6.80 -0.02 15.18
N SER A 47 7.73 0.09 16.13
CA SER A 47 7.84 1.29 16.98
C SER A 47 8.18 2.53 16.16
N LEU A 48 9.11 2.41 15.22
CA LEU A 48 9.50 3.53 14.36
C LEU A 48 8.35 3.98 13.45
N ILE A 49 7.65 3.04 12.83
CA ILE A 49 6.52 3.34 11.96
C ILE A 49 5.37 3.93 12.77
N THR A 50 5.09 3.37 13.94
CA THR A 50 4.02 3.89 14.83
C THR A 50 4.30 5.31 15.26
N ALA A 51 5.56 5.62 15.60
CA ALA A 51 5.95 6.99 15.95
C ALA A 51 5.72 7.96 14.78
N THR A 52 6.04 7.54 13.57
CA THR A 52 5.81 8.34 12.36
C THR A 52 4.32 8.56 12.11
N ALA A 53 3.51 7.53 12.30
CA ALA A 53 2.06 7.59 12.05
C ALA A 53 1.28 8.29 13.16
N LYS A 54 1.89 8.56 14.30
CA LYS A 54 1.21 9.10 15.48
C LYS A 54 0.51 10.43 15.20
N SER A 55 1.12 11.28 14.41
CA SER A 55 0.58 12.59 14.06
C SER A 55 -0.67 12.51 13.16
N SER A 56 -0.92 11.38 12.54
CA SER A 56 -2.10 11.17 11.69
C SER A 56 -3.38 10.98 12.49
N GLY A 57 -3.27 10.62 13.77
CA GLY A 57 -4.42 10.28 14.61
C GLY A 57 -5.05 8.94 14.32
N CYS A 58 -4.47 8.15 13.41
CA CYS A 58 -5.00 6.84 13.04
C CYS A 58 -4.43 5.74 13.93
N GLY A 59 -5.23 4.69 14.15
CA GLY A 59 -4.70 3.43 14.66
C GLY A 59 -3.78 2.80 13.63
N ILE A 60 -2.91 1.92 14.07
CA ILE A 60 -2.01 1.21 13.17
C ILE A 60 -1.94 -0.27 13.54
N ARG A 61 -1.89 -1.13 12.53
CA ARG A 61 -1.76 -2.58 12.68
C ARG A 61 -0.66 -3.09 11.75
N PHE A 62 0.03 -4.11 12.21
CA PHE A 62 1.07 -4.78 11.44
C PHE A 62 0.69 -6.25 11.29
N PHE A 63 0.47 -6.69 10.07
CA PHE A 63 0.09 -8.07 9.78
C PHE A 63 1.03 -8.65 8.72
N THR A 64 1.24 -9.97 8.77
CA THR A 64 1.79 -10.67 7.62
C THR A 64 0.77 -10.61 6.48
N LEU A 65 1.20 -10.92 5.27
CA LEU A 65 0.29 -11.00 4.13
C LEU A 65 -0.78 -12.07 4.38
N ASP A 66 -0.38 -13.24 4.88
CA ASP A 66 -1.33 -14.32 5.17
C ASP A 66 -2.33 -13.92 6.26
N LYS A 67 -1.87 -13.24 7.30
CA LYS A 67 -2.74 -12.75 8.37
C LYS A 67 -3.73 -11.72 7.83
N THR A 68 -3.28 -10.81 6.98
CA THR A 68 -4.15 -9.82 6.34
C THR A 68 -5.27 -10.51 5.58
N ILE A 69 -4.93 -11.50 4.75
CA ILE A 69 -5.92 -12.27 3.99
C ILE A 69 -6.92 -12.93 4.94
N ALA A 70 -6.44 -13.49 6.06
CA ALA A 70 -7.29 -14.22 7.00
C ALA A 70 -8.25 -13.32 7.77
N VAL A 71 -7.84 -12.08 8.11
CA VAL A 71 -8.61 -11.25 9.06
C VAL A 71 -9.29 -10.03 8.44
N ILE A 72 -8.97 -9.64 7.22
CA ILE A 72 -9.49 -8.39 6.64
C ILE A 72 -11.03 -8.36 6.61
N HIS A 73 -11.67 -9.48 6.36
CA HIS A 73 -13.13 -9.58 6.30
C HIS A 73 -13.79 -9.50 7.68
N LYS A 74 -13.00 -9.56 8.75
CA LYS A 74 -13.47 -9.40 10.13
C LYS A 74 -13.42 -7.95 10.59
N ALA A 75 -12.93 -7.04 9.76
CA ALA A 75 -12.87 -5.61 10.10
C ALA A 75 -14.28 -5.08 10.37
N SER A 76 -14.42 -4.29 11.42
CA SER A 76 -15.73 -3.71 11.77
C SER A 76 -16.11 -2.62 10.76
N ALA A 77 -17.42 -2.32 10.69
CA ALA A 77 -17.93 -1.27 9.81
C ALA A 77 -17.41 0.11 10.18
N SER A 78 -16.91 0.30 11.40
CA SER A 78 -16.33 1.57 11.85
C SER A 78 -14.86 1.74 11.46
N GLN A 79 -14.22 0.70 10.94
CA GLN A 79 -12.82 0.76 10.52
C GLN A 79 -12.74 1.17 9.04
N HIS A 80 -12.05 2.28 8.79
CA HIS A 80 -11.82 2.83 7.46
C HIS A 80 -10.32 2.77 7.20
N ILE A 81 -9.93 1.90 6.29
CA ILE A 81 -8.56 1.37 6.22
C ILE A 81 -7.75 2.00 5.10
N PHE A 82 -6.54 2.43 5.43
CA PHE A 82 -5.48 2.71 4.48
C PHE A 82 -4.51 1.53 4.55
N LEU A 83 -4.49 0.73 3.49
CA LEU A 83 -3.68 -0.48 3.42
C LEU A 83 -2.37 -0.17 2.71
N VAL A 84 -1.25 -0.45 3.37
CA VAL A 84 0.08 -0.19 2.84
C VAL A 84 0.81 -1.51 2.63
N VAL A 85 1.33 -1.71 1.43
CA VAL A 85 2.13 -2.88 1.07
C VAL A 85 3.47 -2.44 0.51
N ARG A 86 4.43 -3.35 0.49
CA ARG A 86 5.80 -3.02 0.14
C ARG A 86 6.07 -2.99 -1.36
N ASN A 87 5.45 -3.88 -2.13
CA ASN A 87 5.78 -4.10 -3.53
C ASN A 87 4.60 -4.69 -4.31
N PRO A 88 4.68 -4.74 -5.65
CA PRO A 88 3.63 -5.34 -6.47
C PRO A 88 3.34 -6.80 -6.16
N GLN A 89 4.37 -7.57 -5.80
CA GLN A 89 4.22 -9.00 -5.48
C GLN A 89 3.32 -9.19 -4.26
N SER A 90 3.52 -8.36 -3.23
CA SER A 90 2.68 -8.37 -2.03
C SER A 90 1.24 -7.98 -2.36
N ALA A 91 1.05 -6.94 -3.16
CA ALA A 91 -0.28 -6.49 -3.57
C ALA A 91 -1.00 -7.59 -4.35
N ARG A 92 -0.31 -8.25 -5.27
CA ARG A 92 -0.88 -9.36 -6.04
C ARG A 92 -1.33 -10.49 -5.15
N LYS A 93 -0.50 -10.86 -4.17
CA LYS A 93 -0.85 -11.93 -3.21
C LYS A 93 -2.13 -11.60 -2.45
N LEU A 94 -2.29 -10.36 -2.02
CA LEU A 94 -3.49 -9.93 -1.30
C LEU A 94 -4.73 -9.98 -2.21
N VAL A 95 -4.62 -9.48 -3.44
CA VAL A 95 -5.73 -9.48 -4.39
C VAL A 95 -6.15 -10.93 -4.71
N GLU A 96 -5.19 -11.78 -5.00
CA GLU A 96 -5.45 -13.19 -5.31
C GLU A 96 -6.01 -13.94 -4.10
N GLY A 97 -5.67 -13.50 -2.89
CA GLY A 97 -6.17 -14.06 -1.64
C GLY A 97 -7.56 -13.57 -1.25
N GLY A 98 -8.17 -12.70 -2.03
CA GLY A 98 -9.55 -12.25 -1.79
C GLY A 98 -9.68 -10.96 -1.00
N VAL A 99 -8.58 -10.23 -0.76
CA VAL A 99 -8.66 -8.90 -0.14
C VAL A 99 -9.34 -7.94 -1.13
N PRO A 100 -10.41 -7.23 -0.72
CA PRO A 100 -11.19 -6.40 -1.65
C PRO A 100 -10.50 -5.06 -1.94
N ILE A 101 -9.52 -5.10 -2.83
CA ILE A 101 -8.76 -3.93 -3.26
C ILE A 101 -9.40 -3.39 -4.54
N ASP A 102 -9.96 -2.18 -4.48
CA ASP A 102 -10.57 -1.53 -5.64
C ASP A 102 -9.57 -0.71 -6.45
N LYS A 103 -8.64 -0.06 -5.75
CA LYS A 103 -7.62 0.78 -6.37
C LYS A 103 -6.28 0.53 -5.71
N LEU A 104 -5.24 0.54 -6.51
CA LEU A 104 -3.86 0.35 -6.09
C LEU A 104 -3.03 1.54 -6.54
N CYS A 105 -2.58 2.33 -5.58
CA CYS A 105 -1.74 3.51 -5.80
C CYS A 105 -0.28 3.12 -5.66
N ILE A 106 0.51 3.33 -6.70
CA ILE A 106 1.95 3.08 -6.66
C ILE A 106 2.63 4.38 -6.22
N GLY A 107 3.29 4.35 -5.07
CA GLY A 107 3.87 5.54 -4.45
C GLY A 107 5.37 5.60 -4.45
N ASN A 108 6.04 4.50 -4.15
CA ASN A 108 7.50 4.48 -4.11
C ASN A 108 8.01 3.06 -4.32
N MET A 109 8.91 2.92 -5.26
CA MET A 109 9.58 1.64 -5.55
C MET A 109 11.05 1.94 -5.77
N HIS A 110 11.92 1.39 -4.93
CA HIS A 110 13.36 1.68 -4.94
C HIS A 110 14.05 1.25 -6.22
N VAL A 111 15.12 1.98 -6.54
CA VAL A 111 16.10 1.55 -7.54
C VAL A 111 16.62 0.15 -7.19
N GLY A 112 16.82 -0.67 -8.19
CA GLY A 112 17.33 -2.02 -8.01
C GLY A 112 17.96 -2.53 -9.29
N PHE A 113 18.68 -3.62 -9.19
CA PHE A 113 19.30 -4.25 -10.36
C PHE A 113 18.23 -4.65 -11.38
N GLY A 114 18.42 -4.23 -12.63
CA GLY A 114 17.48 -4.53 -13.70
C GLY A 114 16.19 -3.71 -13.70
N LYS A 115 16.08 -2.72 -12.82
CA LYS A 115 14.89 -1.87 -12.74
C LYS A 115 15.13 -0.52 -13.39
N GLU A 116 14.09 0.02 -14.00
CA GLU A 116 14.13 1.30 -14.70
C GLU A 116 13.05 2.23 -14.16
N VAL A 117 13.30 3.53 -14.27
CA VAL A 117 12.31 4.56 -13.91
C VAL A 117 11.05 4.34 -14.73
N THR A 118 9.91 4.35 -14.08
CA THR A 118 8.62 4.12 -14.71
C THR A 118 7.63 5.20 -14.27
N GLY A 119 7.36 6.15 -15.15
CA GLY A 119 6.40 7.23 -14.92
C GLY A 119 6.86 8.34 -14.00
N ASP A 120 7.55 8.02 -12.91
CA ASP A 120 8.04 8.99 -11.93
C ASP A 120 9.41 8.56 -11.41
N VAL A 121 10.24 9.54 -11.03
CA VAL A 121 11.61 9.27 -10.54
C VAL A 121 11.64 8.49 -9.22
N HIS A 122 10.52 8.40 -8.53
CA HIS A 122 10.41 7.61 -7.29
C HIS A 122 10.01 6.16 -7.54
N VAL A 123 9.76 5.79 -8.80
CA VAL A 123 9.21 4.47 -9.13
C VAL A 123 10.12 3.76 -10.12
N TYR A 124 10.75 2.68 -9.66
CA TYR A 124 11.61 1.81 -10.46
C TYR A 124 10.99 0.44 -10.58
N MET A 125 10.82 -0.06 -11.79
CA MET A 125 10.18 -1.36 -12.07
C MET A 125 11.03 -2.20 -13.00
N ASP A 126 10.89 -3.52 -12.85
CA ASP A 126 11.31 -4.51 -13.84
C ASP A 126 10.08 -5.14 -14.50
N GLU A 127 10.29 -6.07 -15.42
CA GLU A 127 9.17 -6.73 -16.09
C GLU A 127 8.34 -7.58 -15.14
N LYS A 128 8.96 -8.17 -14.11
CA LYS A 128 8.20 -8.94 -13.11
C LYS A 128 7.24 -8.03 -12.33
N ASP A 129 7.68 -6.84 -11.94
CA ASP A 129 6.82 -5.87 -11.28
C ASP A 129 5.62 -5.52 -12.17
N LYS A 130 5.87 -5.25 -13.45
CA LYS A 130 4.82 -4.91 -14.41
C LYS A 130 3.87 -6.07 -14.64
N ASP A 131 4.38 -7.31 -14.73
CA ASP A 131 3.54 -8.50 -14.89
C ASP A 131 2.61 -8.69 -13.70
N ASP A 132 3.11 -8.48 -12.48
CA ASP A 132 2.29 -8.58 -11.28
C ASP A 132 1.22 -7.49 -11.26
N LEU A 133 1.56 -6.26 -11.67
CA LEU A 133 0.59 -5.17 -11.76
C LEU A 133 -0.45 -5.42 -12.84
N ARG A 134 -0.06 -5.99 -13.98
CA ARG A 134 -1.00 -6.38 -15.05
C ARG A 134 -1.97 -7.44 -14.56
N ALA A 135 -1.48 -8.42 -13.80
CA ALA A 135 -2.33 -9.46 -13.21
C ALA A 135 -3.35 -8.87 -12.23
N ILE A 136 -2.94 -7.88 -11.44
CA ILE A 136 -3.84 -7.16 -10.53
C ILE A 136 -4.89 -6.37 -11.33
N ARG A 137 -4.46 -5.63 -12.34
CA ARG A 137 -5.36 -4.86 -13.21
C ARG A 137 -6.38 -5.76 -13.90
N ALA A 138 -5.98 -6.96 -14.31
CA ALA A 138 -6.86 -7.92 -14.97
C ALA A 138 -8.01 -8.39 -14.07
N LYS A 139 -7.88 -8.22 -12.76
CA LYS A 139 -8.95 -8.55 -11.80
C LYS A 139 -9.90 -7.36 -11.52
N GLY A 140 -9.77 -6.29 -12.29
CA GLY A 140 -10.65 -5.12 -12.18
C GLY A 140 -10.16 -4.04 -11.22
N VAL A 141 -8.92 -4.14 -10.73
CA VAL A 141 -8.34 -3.14 -9.84
C VAL A 141 -7.83 -1.96 -10.67
N ASP A 142 -8.14 -0.74 -10.23
CA ASP A 142 -7.61 0.48 -10.83
C ASP A 142 -6.18 0.70 -10.34
N VAL A 143 -5.19 0.49 -11.21
CA VAL A 143 -3.77 0.57 -10.88
C VAL A 143 -3.17 1.83 -11.50
N TYR A 144 -2.57 2.69 -10.68
CA TYR A 144 -1.99 3.95 -11.13
C TYR A 144 -0.81 4.37 -10.26
N ILE A 145 0.03 5.26 -10.79
CA ILE A 145 1.12 5.90 -10.05
C ILE A 145 0.65 7.27 -9.59
N GLN A 146 0.78 7.55 -8.30
CA GLN A 146 0.52 8.87 -7.75
C GLN A 146 1.38 9.05 -6.50
N ILE A 147 2.31 9.99 -6.53
CA ILE A 147 3.29 10.16 -5.45
C ILE A 147 2.66 10.84 -4.24
N ALA A 148 2.03 11.97 -4.44
CA ALA A 148 1.38 12.73 -3.37
C ALA A 148 -0.10 12.98 -3.70
N PRO A 149 -0.94 13.23 -2.68
CA PRO A 149 -2.32 13.62 -2.92
C PRO A 149 -2.35 14.90 -3.77
N GLY A 150 -3.22 14.91 -4.79
CA GLY A 150 -3.32 16.04 -5.70
C GLY A 150 -2.41 15.97 -6.92
N ASP A 151 -1.43 15.10 -6.93
CA ASP A 151 -0.62 14.86 -8.12
C ASP A 151 -1.45 14.16 -9.20
N HIS A 152 -1.02 14.32 -10.46
CA HIS A 152 -1.65 13.59 -11.55
C HIS A 152 -1.43 12.08 -11.39
N LYS A 153 -2.48 11.33 -11.73
CA LYS A 153 -2.37 9.87 -11.80
C LYS A 153 -1.74 9.48 -13.12
N LEU A 154 -0.74 8.62 -13.06
CA LEU A 154 0.01 8.17 -14.23
C LEU A 154 -0.19 6.67 -14.43
N ASP A 155 -0.17 6.24 -15.70
CA ASP A 155 -0.21 4.81 -16.03
C ASP A 155 1.20 4.23 -15.98
N PHE A 156 1.35 3.07 -15.33
CA PHE A 156 2.65 2.40 -15.26
C PHE A 156 3.07 1.75 -16.60
N GLU A 157 2.15 1.67 -17.55
CA GLU A 157 2.43 1.09 -18.87
C GLU A 157 2.93 2.13 -19.89
N LYS A 158 3.05 3.38 -19.50
CA LYS A 158 3.48 4.45 -20.41
C LYS A 158 4.90 4.94 -20.13
#